data_95f68f4a368bceda7ea86367f1e11449
#
_entry.id   95f68f4a368bceda7ea86367f1e11449
#
_cell.length_a   1.000
_cell.length_b   1.000
_cell.length_c   1.000
_cell.angle_alpha   90.00
_cell.angle_beta   90.00
_cell.angle_gamma   90.00
#
_symmetry.space_group_name_H-M   'P 1'
#
loop_
_entity.id
_entity.type
_entity.pdbx_description
1 polymer ?
#
loop_
_entity_poly.entity_id
_entity_poly.type
_entity_poly.pdbx_seq_one_letter_code
_entity_poly.pdbx_strand_id
1 'polypeptide(L)'
;MAKFKYKTQMYQNLYANIKNIYSECAQAAKEIGIADELVKLKEEGRGTFGLTGGVSGCPAPLRDDVLAFSEKEAKSVKGLAGYVEEIRYMVKDFYGSDYDACPVNTCEAGINVCYTSMFMPPVMGAGDTYRARYIAPYEKHFHHQGGYGRPFPPKYKDIIANRGCTAGELGMQGKRQPMLDVLVTKLEGADYSNHGIQYFPATMLSGVKGEANRAVFEEQAARHATMFSGITSIGYDTPGYGYGDKDADGTPILQKVLADVAHKYDVPYVVDAAWCLPFVGHDIRKTGADAIVYSLDKASASSICGMIIGKEDIMVNARRAMGFHGNRYGSLSSYGKAVSVAFDPGKEGLCGAIAAMRVLKDKPEIMTKPVDAMYDIIVEEFKKGIAPELLKGFTFTKTYGSCACEINYEHTWDNGQMGIPIFSIEDMYGGTNIFQEGIGAMGMIPTIAYDGNIYVSTGLNTLDDTGALIPERMRLAIRGLIALINITCKYAGIMD
;
A
#
# COMPACT_ATOMS: atom_id res chain seq x y z
N MET A 1 16.28 14.12 -28.07
CA MET A 1 14.91 14.57 -28.43
C MET A 1 14.02 13.36 -28.60
N ALA A 2 12.84 13.35 -28.00
CA ALA A 2 11.90 12.23 -28.12
C ALA A 2 11.54 11.99 -29.62
N LYS A 3 11.54 10.71 -30.02
CA LYS A 3 11.22 10.31 -31.40
C LYS A 3 9.74 10.38 -31.73
N PHE A 4 8.88 10.49 -30.72
CA PHE A 4 7.44 10.49 -30.86
C PHE A 4 6.84 11.84 -30.51
N LYS A 5 5.85 12.25 -31.28
CA LYS A 5 5.13 13.51 -31.05
C LYS A 5 4.06 13.39 -29.96
N TYR A 6 3.47 12.22 -29.82
CA TYR A 6 2.35 11.96 -28.89
C TYR A 6 2.63 10.78 -28.00
N LYS A 7 2.18 10.85 -26.75
CA LYS A 7 2.25 9.79 -25.75
C LYS A 7 1.71 8.44 -26.28
N THR A 8 0.63 8.48 -27.05
CA THR A 8 0.04 7.29 -27.66
C THR A 8 1.01 6.54 -28.58
N GLN A 9 1.78 7.27 -29.38
CA GLN A 9 2.78 6.65 -30.28
C GLN A 9 3.90 5.99 -29.48
N MET A 10 4.34 6.61 -28.41
CA MET A 10 5.34 6.05 -27.50
C MET A 10 4.87 4.73 -26.89
N TYR A 11 3.64 4.70 -26.34
CA TYR A 11 3.08 3.47 -25.78
C TYR A 11 2.86 2.39 -26.82
N GLN A 12 2.42 2.72 -28.03
CA GLN A 12 2.30 1.75 -29.11
C GLN A 12 3.66 1.08 -29.41
N ASN A 13 4.74 1.86 -29.40
CA ASN A 13 6.08 1.32 -29.60
C ASN A 13 6.53 0.43 -28.43
N LEU A 14 6.25 0.84 -27.19
CA LEU A 14 6.54 0.01 -26.02
C LEU A 14 5.81 -1.34 -26.09
N TYR A 15 4.53 -1.33 -26.39
CA TYR A 15 3.74 -2.56 -26.50
C TYR A 15 4.21 -3.48 -27.62
N ALA A 16 4.61 -2.93 -28.75
CA ALA A 16 5.19 -3.70 -29.84
C ALA A 16 6.52 -4.37 -29.48
N ASN A 17 7.25 -3.81 -28.52
CA ASN A 17 8.57 -4.28 -28.10
C ASN A 17 8.61 -4.94 -26.71
N ILE A 18 7.48 -5.23 -26.12
CA ILE A 18 7.40 -5.67 -24.72
C ILE A 18 8.26 -6.90 -24.43
N LYS A 19 8.31 -7.87 -25.37
CA LYS A 19 9.14 -9.08 -25.24
C LYS A 19 10.62 -8.76 -25.26
N ASN A 20 11.03 -7.78 -26.08
CA ASN A 20 12.41 -7.33 -26.15
C ASN A 20 12.81 -6.62 -24.86
N ILE A 21 11.93 -5.77 -24.32
CA ILE A 21 12.12 -5.10 -23.02
C ILE A 21 12.39 -6.13 -21.92
N TYR A 22 11.56 -7.15 -21.80
CA TYR A 22 11.72 -8.18 -20.76
C TYR A 22 12.98 -9.02 -20.96
N SER A 23 13.33 -9.33 -22.22
CA SER A 23 14.57 -10.03 -22.54
C SER A 23 15.81 -9.20 -22.19
N GLU A 24 15.80 -7.90 -22.47
CA GLU A 24 16.89 -7.00 -22.08
C GLU A 24 16.97 -6.83 -20.56
N CYS A 25 15.84 -6.79 -19.84
CA CYS A 25 15.81 -6.79 -18.38
C CYS A 25 16.48 -8.05 -17.81
N ALA A 26 16.12 -9.23 -18.33
CA ALA A 26 16.75 -10.48 -17.91
C ALA A 26 18.25 -10.54 -18.20
N GLN A 27 18.69 -9.95 -19.29
CA GLN A 27 20.12 -9.84 -19.63
C GLN A 27 20.83 -8.85 -18.69
N ALA A 28 20.25 -7.68 -18.44
CA ALA A 28 20.78 -6.69 -17.51
C ALA A 28 20.96 -7.25 -16.10
N ALA A 29 20.06 -8.13 -15.65
CA ALA A 29 20.18 -8.80 -14.35
C ALA A 29 21.48 -9.61 -14.21
N LYS A 30 21.93 -10.24 -15.29
CA LYS A 30 23.21 -10.99 -15.32
C LYS A 30 24.39 -10.02 -15.27
N GLU A 31 24.34 -8.95 -16.07
CA GLU A 31 25.42 -7.96 -16.17
C GLU A 31 25.63 -7.16 -14.88
N ILE A 32 24.54 -6.89 -14.15
CA ILE A 32 24.56 -6.18 -12.88
C ILE A 32 25.00 -7.09 -11.71
N GLY A 33 24.86 -8.42 -11.84
CA GLY A 33 25.15 -9.38 -10.77
C GLY A 33 23.93 -9.78 -9.95
N ILE A 34 22.72 -9.38 -10.35
CA ILE A 34 21.46 -9.80 -9.70
C ILE A 34 21.31 -11.32 -9.78
N ALA A 35 21.57 -11.91 -10.94
CA ALA A 35 21.44 -13.34 -11.16
C ALA A 35 22.34 -14.16 -10.20
N ASP A 36 23.56 -13.70 -9.96
CA ASP A 36 24.50 -14.37 -9.05
C ASP A 36 24.04 -14.28 -7.60
N GLU A 37 23.48 -13.14 -7.19
CA GLU A 37 22.93 -12.96 -5.85
C GLU A 37 21.69 -13.83 -5.63
N LEU A 38 20.83 -13.99 -6.63
CA LEU A 38 19.67 -14.87 -6.58
C LEU A 38 20.08 -16.35 -6.42
N VAL A 39 21.18 -16.78 -7.04
CA VAL A 39 21.71 -18.13 -6.82
C VAL A 39 22.11 -18.33 -5.37
N LYS A 40 22.85 -17.39 -4.76
CA LYS A 40 23.24 -17.45 -3.35
C LYS A 40 22.01 -17.51 -2.43
N LEU A 41 21.04 -16.62 -2.64
CA LEU A 41 19.80 -16.62 -1.83
C LEU A 41 19.04 -17.93 -1.94
N LYS A 42 19.00 -18.53 -3.12
CA LYS A 42 18.39 -19.84 -3.33
C LYS A 42 19.12 -20.95 -2.59
N GLU A 43 20.44 -20.93 -2.60
CA GLU A 43 21.28 -21.89 -1.85
C GLU A 43 21.10 -21.73 -0.34
N GLU A 44 20.90 -20.49 0.13
CA GLU A 44 20.58 -20.18 1.53
C GLU A 44 19.11 -20.51 1.91
N GLY A 45 18.28 -20.93 0.97
CA GLY A 45 16.85 -21.17 1.19
C GLY A 45 16.01 -19.90 1.35
N ARG A 46 16.56 -18.72 1.00
CA ARG A 46 15.91 -17.41 1.17
C ARG A 46 15.12 -16.93 -0.03
N GLY A 47 15.22 -17.61 -1.16
CA GLY A 47 14.44 -17.31 -2.36
C GLY A 47 14.93 -16.12 -3.15
N THR A 48 14.32 -14.96 -3.04
CA THR A 48 14.64 -13.76 -3.81
C THR A 48 14.70 -12.51 -2.92
N PHE A 49 15.08 -11.39 -3.53
CA PHE A 49 15.03 -10.07 -2.90
C PHE A 49 14.22 -9.09 -3.79
N GLY A 50 13.97 -7.89 -3.32
CA GLY A 50 13.15 -6.96 -4.08
C GLY A 50 13.21 -5.50 -3.66
N LEU A 51 12.35 -4.71 -4.29
CA LEU A 51 12.20 -3.27 -4.08
C LEU A 51 11.18 -2.92 -2.99
N THR A 52 10.61 -3.90 -2.33
CA THR A 52 9.57 -3.70 -1.33
C THR A 52 9.89 -4.39 -0.01
N GLY A 53 9.32 -3.90 1.07
CA GLY A 53 9.39 -4.54 2.40
C GLY A 53 8.63 -5.85 2.48
N GLY A 54 7.55 -5.95 1.74
CA GLY A 54 6.69 -7.11 1.63
C GLY A 54 5.39 -6.74 0.93
N VAL A 55 4.77 -7.72 0.31
CA VAL A 55 3.47 -7.57 -0.35
C VAL A 55 2.58 -8.73 0.06
N SER A 56 1.28 -8.56 -0.10
CA SER A 56 0.33 -9.67 0.10
C SER A 56 0.72 -10.85 -0.78
N GLY A 57 0.90 -12.02 -0.15
CA GLY A 57 1.38 -13.23 -0.84
C GLY A 57 2.90 -13.39 -0.93
N CYS A 58 3.68 -12.36 -0.60
CA CYS A 58 5.14 -12.43 -0.47
C CYS A 58 5.59 -11.58 0.73
N PRO A 59 5.32 -12.04 1.97
CA PRO A 59 5.70 -11.31 3.17
C PRO A 59 7.22 -11.29 3.35
N ALA A 60 7.72 -10.29 4.06
CA ALA A 60 9.12 -10.21 4.42
C ALA A 60 9.53 -11.35 5.34
N PRO A 61 10.79 -11.81 5.30
CA PRO A 61 11.34 -12.71 6.31
C PRO A 61 11.18 -12.14 7.73
N LEU A 62 10.83 -13.00 8.67
CA LEU A 62 10.70 -12.59 10.07
C LEU A 62 12.09 -12.32 10.68
N ARG A 63 12.17 -11.26 11.49
CA ARG A 63 13.39 -11.01 12.27
C ARG A 63 13.56 -12.03 13.40
N ASP A 64 14.80 -12.18 13.85
CA ASP A 64 15.15 -13.09 14.95
C ASP A 64 14.35 -12.82 16.24
N ASP A 65 14.08 -11.55 16.57
CA ASP A 65 13.31 -11.18 17.75
C ASP A 65 11.84 -11.63 17.65
N VAL A 66 11.25 -11.55 16.45
CA VAL A 66 9.89 -12.00 16.17
C VAL A 66 9.82 -13.53 16.24
N LEU A 67 10.79 -14.22 15.65
CA LEU A 67 10.88 -15.69 15.69
C LEU A 67 11.05 -16.19 17.13
N ALA A 68 11.99 -15.65 17.89
CA ALA A 68 12.26 -16.06 19.25
C ALA A 68 11.04 -15.85 20.18
N PHE A 69 10.35 -14.73 20.03
CA PHE A 69 9.11 -14.49 20.78
C PHE A 69 8.01 -15.48 20.39
N SER A 70 7.81 -15.70 19.10
CA SER A 70 6.80 -16.62 18.58
C SER A 70 7.07 -18.06 19.04
N GLU A 71 8.32 -18.53 19.01
CA GLU A 71 8.71 -19.85 19.49
C GLU A 71 8.44 -20.01 20.99
N LYS A 72 8.81 -19.02 21.80
CA LYS A 72 8.54 -19.03 23.24
C LYS A 72 7.04 -19.13 23.51
N GLU A 73 6.24 -18.31 22.87
CA GLU A 73 4.79 -18.23 23.09
C GLU A 73 4.04 -19.41 22.45
N ALA A 74 4.60 -20.06 21.42
CA ALA A 74 4.00 -21.26 20.82
C ALA A 74 3.80 -22.37 21.85
N LYS A 75 4.70 -22.46 22.83
CA LYS A 75 4.65 -23.43 23.92
C LYS A 75 3.80 -22.99 25.11
N SER A 76 3.31 -21.76 25.10
CA SER A 76 2.49 -21.18 26.17
C SER A 76 1.03 -21.63 26.05
N VAL A 77 0.37 -21.81 27.19
CA VAL A 77 -1.07 -22.06 27.31
C VAL A 77 -1.87 -20.78 27.59
N LYS A 78 -1.24 -19.61 27.41
CA LYS A 78 -1.91 -18.30 27.53
C LYS A 78 -3.05 -18.22 26.53
N GLY A 79 -4.24 -17.84 27.02
CA GLY A 79 -5.41 -17.64 26.15
C GLY A 79 -5.25 -16.46 25.21
N LEU A 80 -5.90 -16.49 24.05
CA LEU A 80 -5.81 -15.45 23.03
C LEU A 80 -6.20 -14.06 23.57
N ALA A 81 -7.13 -13.97 24.49
CA ALA A 81 -7.49 -12.72 25.17
C ALA A 81 -6.30 -12.02 25.80
N GLY A 82 -5.39 -12.78 26.40
CA GLY A 82 -4.21 -12.20 27.03
C GLY A 82 -3.23 -11.56 26.04
N TYR A 83 -3.16 -12.07 24.80
CA TYR A 83 -2.37 -11.44 23.72
C TYR A 83 -3.07 -10.19 23.20
N VAL A 84 -4.38 -10.24 23.02
CA VAL A 84 -5.19 -9.06 22.59
C VAL A 84 -5.09 -7.95 23.62
N GLU A 85 -5.22 -8.25 24.91
CA GLU A 85 -5.08 -7.25 25.98
C GLU A 85 -3.67 -6.63 26.01
N GLU A 86 -2.63 -7.40 25.72
CA GLU A 86 -1.27 -6.89 25.64
C GLU A 86 -1.11 -5.88 24.48
N ILE A 87 -1.68 -6.17 23.31
CA ILE A 87 -1.73 -5.24 22.18
C ILE A 87 -2.47 -3.97 22.55
N ARG A 88 -3.65 -4.09 23.13
CA ARG A 88 -4.45 -2.96 23.58
C ARG A 88 -3.70 -2.10 24.62
N TYR A 89 -3.01 -2.75 25.54
CA TYR A 89 -2.19 -2.04 26.52
C TYR A 89 -1.06 -1.23 25.85
N MET A 90 -0.34 -1.79 24.89
CA MET A 90 0.70 -1.06 24.17
C MET A 90 0.15 0.17 23.45
N VAL A 91 -1.03 0.06 22.85
CA VAL A 91 -1.69 1.17 22.17
C VAL A 91 -2.12 2.25 23.16
N LYS A 92 -2.76 1.87 24.26
CA LYS A 92 -3.18 2.81 25.32
C LYS A 92 -1.99 3.49 26.00
N ASP A 93 -0.90 2.77 26.22
CA ASP A 93 0.33 3.31 26.81
C ASP A 93 1.00 4.35 25.89
N PHE A 94 0.92 4.15 24.58
CA PHE A 94 1.53 5.06 23.60
C PHE A 94 0.64 6.27 23.24
N TYR A 95 -0.63 6.00 22.91
CA TYR A 95 -1.55 7.04 22.40
C TYR A 95 -2.44 7.64 23.48
N GLY A 96 -2.59 6.98 24.63
CA GLY A 96 -3.49 7.37 25.71
C GLY A 96 -4.74 6.48 25.83
N SER A 97 -5.46 6.61 26.93
CA SER A 97 -6.64 5.79 27.26
C SER A 97 -7.78 5.91 26.28
N ASP A 98 -7.82 7.02 25.54
CA ASP A 98 -8.88 7.32 24.57
C ASP A 98 -8.73 6.54 23.25
N TYR A 99 -7.66 5.74 23.13
CA TYR A 99 -7.38 4.90 21.98
C TYR A 99 -7.36 3.44 22.34
N ASP A 100 -7.66 2.59 21.37
CA ASP A 100 -7.66 1.14 21.52
C ASP A 100 -7.25 0.43 20.24
N ALA A 101 -7.09 -0.88 20.30
CA ALA A 101 -6.68 -1.71 19.17
C ALA A 101 -7.60 -2.91 18.97
N CYS A 102 -7.67 -3.37 17.73
CA CYS A 102 -8.32 -4.61 17.35
C CYS A 102 -7.44 -5.33 16.31
N PRO A 103 -6.76 -6.41 16.67
CA PRO A 103 -6.00 -7.22 15.73
C PRO A 103 -6.92 -8.01 14.81
N VAL A 104 -6.48 -8.17 13.57
CA VAL A 104 -7.16 -8.94 12.50
C VAL A 104 -6.11 -9.73 11.72
N ASN A 105 -6.53 -10.70 10.91
CA ASN A 105 -5.57 -11.54 10.18
C ASN A 105 -4.85 -10.81 9.03
N THR A 106 -5.49 -9.83 8.37
CA THR A 106 -4.88 -9.05 7.30
C THR A 106 -5.36 -7.59 7.35
N CYS A 107 -4.68 -6.69 6.65
CA CYS A 107 -5.12 -5.31 6.51
C CYS A 107 -6.48 -5.24 5.81
N GLU A 108 -6.68 -6.01 4.74
CA GLU A 108 -7.97 -6.07 4.03
C GLU A 108 -9.11 -6.50 4.94
N ALA A 109 -8.86 -7.46 5.82
CA ALA A 109 -9.83 -7.84 6.84
C ALA A 109 -10.12 -6.70 7.81
N GLY A 110 -9.10 -5.93 8.19
CA GLY A 110 -9.25 -4.75 9.03
C GLY A 110 -10.10 -3.67 8.39
N ILE A 111 -9.85 -3.38 7.11
CA ILE A 111 -10.66 -2.44 6.32
C ILE A 111 -12.11 -2.93 6.25
N ASN A 112 -12.30 -4.22 5.98
CA ASN A 112 -13.61 -4.84 5.97
C ASN A 112 -14.34 -4.66 7.31
N VAL A 113 -13.66 -4.97 8.41
CA VAL A 113 -14.23 -4.79 9.76
C VAL A 113 -14.61 -3.33 10.01
N CYS A 114 -13.75 -2.38 9.65
CA CYS A 114 -14.07 -0.96 9.80
C CYS A 114 -15.29 -0.57 8.98
N TYR A 115 -15.33 -0.92 7.71
CA TYR A 115 -16.44 -0.53 6.84
C TYR A 115 -17.77 -1.17 7.26
N THR A 116 -17.75 -2.45 7.60
CA THR A 116 -18.99 -3.15 8.01
C THR A 116 -19.45 -2.80 9.41
N SER A 117 -18.55 -2.44 10.33
CA SER A 117 -18.91 -2.15 11.71
C SER A 117 -19.03 -0.66 12.04
N MET A 118 -18.37 0.21 11.27
CA MET A 118 -18.34 1.65 11.53
C MET A 118 -19.15 2.43 10.48
N PHE A 119 -19.10 2.04 9.20
CA PHE A 119 -19.83 2.71 8.13
C PHE A 119 -21.26 2.14 7.96
N MET A 120 -21.49 0.91 8.34
CA MET A 120 -22.84 0.33 8.39
C MET A 120 -23.32 0.29 9.83
N PRO A 121 -24.32 1.08 10.19
CA PRO A 121 -24.87 1.02 11.54
C PRO A 121 -25.50 -0.37 11.81
N PRO A 122 -25.39 -0.87 13.04
CA PRO A 122 -25.92 -2.19 13.43
C PRO A 122 -27.44 -2.31 13.25
N VAL A 123 -28.13 -1.20 13.32
CA VAL A 123 -29.57 -1.11 13.11
C VAL A 123 -29.81 -0.43 11.78
N MET A 124 -29.98 -1.26 10.77
CA MET A 124 -30.23 -0.81 9.42
C MET A 124 -31.71 -0.54 9.19
N GLY A 125 -32.01 0.61 8.60
CA GLY A 125 -33.28 0.83 7.95
C GLY A 125 -34.48 1.12 8.85
N ALA A 126 -34.29 1.70 10.01
CA ALA A 126 -35.39 2.28 10.73
C ALA A 126 -35.58 3.76 10.33
N GLY A 127 -36.21 4.02 9.20
CA GLY A 127 -36.53 5.37 8.76
C GLY A 127 -36.13 5.68 7.31
N ASP A 128 -36.34 6.91 6.92
CA ASP A 128 -36.15 7.41 5.55
C ASP A 128 -34.68 7.64 5.17
N THR A 129 -33.75 7.46 6.11
CA THR A 129 -32.33 7.68 5.91
C THR A 129 -31.54 6.40 6.12
N TYR A 130 -31.03 5.85 5.04
CA TYR A 130 -30.17 4.68 5.06
C TYR A 130 -28.76 5.07 4.63
N ARG A 131 -27.84 5.14 5.62
CA ARG A 131 -26.44 5.45 5.36
C ARG A 131 -25.66 4.15 5.14
N ALA A 132 -25.28 3.87 3.92
CA ALA A 132 -24.56 2.65 3.54
C ALA A 132 -23.48 2.91 2.48
N ARG A 133 -23.04 4.16 2.33
CA ARG A 133 -21.99 4.52 1.39
C ARG A 133 -20.94 5.38 2.06
N TYR A 134 -19.73 5.30 1.60
CA TYR A 134 -18.64 6.14 2.09
C TYR A 134 -18.08 7.01 0.97
N ILE A 135 -17.40 8.09 1.33
CA ILE A 135 -16.69 8.97 0.40
C ILE A 135 -15.21 8.59 0.43
N ALA A 136 -14.61 8.46 -0.74
CA ALA A 136 -13.19 8.22 -0.89
C ALA A 136 -12.59 9.19 -1.90
N PRO A 137 -11.34 9.68 -1.69
CA PRO A 137 -10.60 10.40 -2.70
C PRO A 137 -10.46 9.56 -3.96
N TYR A 138 -10.68 10.20 -5.10
CA TYR A 138 -10.33 9.64 -6.39
C TYR A 138 -8.98 10.20 -6.81
N GLU A 139 -7.94 9.44 -6.54
CA GLU A 139 -6.58 9.86 -6.79
C GLU A 139 -6.12 9.44 -8.20
N LYS A 140 -5.32 10.29 -8.83
CA LYS A 140 -4.73 10.02 -10.14
C LYS A 140 -3.95 8.69 -10.13
N HIS A 141 -3.30 8.40 -9.03
CA HIS A 141 -2.44 7.22 -8.84
C HIS A 141 -3.13 6.04 -8.17
N PHE A 142 -4.43 6.10 -8.05
CA PHE A 142 -5.18 5.10 -7.30
C PHE A 142 -5.22 3.76 -8.04
N HIS A 143 -4.93 2.68 -7.35
CA HIS A 143 -4.49 1.47 -8.01
C HIS A 143 -4.98 0.14 -7.44
N HIS A 144 -4.41 -0.36 -6.38
CA HIS A 144 -4.62 -1.73 -5.93
C HIS A 144 -5.92 -1.91 -5.17
N GLN A 145 -6.40 -0.85 -4.62
CA GLN A 145 -7.68 -0.86 -3.97
C GLN A 145 -8.74 -0.49 -5.00
N GLY A 146 -8.84 -1.29 -6.03
CA GLY A 146 -9.88 -1.10 -7.05
C GLY A 146 -11.25 -0.81 -6.46
N GLY A 147 -11.41 -1.07 -5.16
CA GLY A 147 -12.55 -0.70 -4.38
C GLY A 147 -12.84 0.78 -4.27
N TYR A 148 -11.85 1.63 -4.32
CA TYR A 148 -12.12 3.07 -4.40
C TYR A 148 -12.53 3.48 -5.82
N GLY A 149 -12.45 2.57 -6.66
CA GLY A 149 -12.96 2.29 -7.92
C GLY A 149 -13.31 3.38 -8.87
N ARG A 150 -12.68 3.30 -9.97
CA ARG A 150 -13.19 3.89 -11.19
C ARG A 150 -14.33 3.04 -11.71
N PRO A 151 -15.52 3.56 -11.92
CA PRO A 151 -16.44 2.89 -12.81
C PRO A 151 -15.74 2.80 -14.17
N PHE A 152 -15.47 1.60 -14.62
CA PHE A 152 -14.95 1.36 -15.96
C PHE A 152 -16.02 1.80 -16.96
N PRO A 153 -15.77 2.83 -17.80
CA PRO A 153 -16.70 3.14 -18.85
C PRO A 153 -16.90 1.88 -19.71
N PRO A 154 -18.13 1.52 -20.10
CA PRO A 154 -18.41 0.35 -20.95
C PRO A 154 -17.53 0.26 -22.20
N LYS A 155 -17.10 1.42 -22.73
CA LYS A 155 -16.18 1.54 -23.87
C LYS A 155 -14.80 0.93 -23.63
N TYR A 156 -14.34 0.81 -22.40
CA TYR A 156 -13.05 0.18 -22.11
C TYR A 156 -13.07 -1.33 -22.35
N LYS A 157 -14.22 -1.99 -22.20
CA LYS A 157 -14.37 -3.41 -22.52
C LYS A 157 -13.91 -3.71 -23.93
N ASP A 158 -14.36 -2.88 -24.87
CA ASP A 158 -14.06 -3.07 -26.30
C ASP A 158 -12.61 -2.73 -26.60
N ILE A 159 -12.04 -1.71 -25.95
CA ILE A 159 -10.66 -1.29 -26.15
C ILE A 159 -9.69 -2.36 -25.65
N ILE A 160 -9.91 -2.90 -24.46
CA ILE A 160 -9.03 -3.91 -23.87
C ILE A 160 -9.17 -5.25 -24.59
N ALA A 161 -10.39 -5.68 -24.90
CA ALA A 161 -10.65 -6.89 -25.65
C ALA A 161 -10.02 -6.85 -27.07
N ASN A 162 -10.08 -5.70 -27.73
CA ASN A 162 -9.52 -5.54 -29.08
C ASN A 162 -7.99 -5.39 -29.10
N ARG A 163 -7.34 -5.13 -27.99
CA ARG A 163 -5.87 -5.10 -27.90
C ARG A 163 -5.24 -6.49 -27.85
N GLY A 164 -6.04 -7.54 -27.62
CA GLY A 164 -5.52 -8.92 -27.53
C GLY A 164 -4.60 -9.17 -26.33
N CYS A 165 -4.41 -8.19 -25.47
CA CYS A 165 -3.63 -8.32 -24.25
C CYS A 165 -4.55 -8.50 -23.05
N THR A 166 -4.30 -9.56 -22.31
CA THR A 166 -4.93 -9.78 -21.01
C THR A 166 -3.82 -9.85 -19.96
N ALA A 167 -4.09 -9.48 -18.73
CA ALA A 167 -3.13 -9.66 -17.63
C ALA A 167 -2.67 -11.12 -17.54
N GLY A 168 -3.53 -12.06 -17.92
CA GLY A 168 -3.19 -13.47 -17.97
C GLY A 168 -2.14 -13.82 -19.01
N GLU A 169 -2.04 -13.07 -20.10
CA GLU A 169 -0.99 -13.30 -21.10
C GLU A 169 0.37 -12.76 -20.65
N LEU A 170 0.38 -11.81 -19.72
CA LEU A 170 1.59 -11.08 -19.35
C LEU A 170 2.08 -11.40 -17.94
N GLY A 171 1.24 -11.76 -17.01
CA GLY A 171 1.66 -11.89 -15.61
C GLY A 171 1.20 -13.13 -14.87
N MET A 172 0.24 -13.88 -15.38
CA MET A 172 -0.37 -15.00 -14.65
C MET A 172 -0.13 -16.36 -15.30
N GLN A 173 1.09 -16.76 -15.49
CA GLN A 173 1.49 -18.13 -15.86
C GLN A 173 0.83 -18.68 -17.13
N GLY A 174 0.66 -17.87 -18.15
CA GLY A 174 0.19 -18.32 -19.46
C GLY A 174 -1.29 -18.72 -19.52
N LYS A 175 -2.07 -18.42 -18.50
CA LYS A 175 -3.53 -18.58 -18.56
C LYS A 175 -4.15 -17.26 -18.98
N ARG A 176 -4.75 -17.26 -20.16
CA ARG A 176 -5.62 -16.17 -20.61
C ARG A 176 -6.77 -16.00 -19.63
N GLN A 177 -6.61 -15.08 -18.71
CA GLN A 177 -7.74 -14.61 -17.93
C GLN A 177 -8.08 -13.22 -18.46
N PRO A 178 -9.29 -12.97 -18.89
CA PRO A 178 -9.67 -11.64 -19.33
C PRO A 178 -9.40 -10.66 -18.17
N MET A 179 -8.37 -9.85 -18.31
CA MET A 179 -8.02 -8.79 -17.36
C MET A 179 -9.26 -7.97 -17.03
N LEU A 180 -10.12 -7.85 -18.02
CA LEU A 180 -11.36 -7.15 -17.93
C LEU A 180 -12.27 -7.67 -16.82
N ASP A 181 -12.43 -8.98 -16.68
CA ASP A 181 -13.33 -9.53 -15.67
C ASP A 181 -12.80 -9.27 -14.26
N VAL A 182 -11.49 -9.36 -14.09
CA VAL A 182 -10.84 -9.03 -12.81
C VAL A 182 -10.93 -7.54 -12.52
N LEU A 183 -10.66 -6.69 -13.52
CA LEU A 183 -10.71 -5.24 -13.36
C LEU A 183 -12.12 -4.71 -13.18
N VAL A 184 -13.08 -5.21 -13.96
CA VAL A 184 -14.49 -4.82 -13.80
C VAL A 184 -14.98 -5.17 -12.41
N THR A 185 -14.65 -6.35 -11.93
CA THR A 185 -15.01 -6.78 -10.58
C THR A 185 -14.40 -5.88 -9.52
N LYS A 186 -13.11 -5.54 -9.63
CA LYS A 186 -12.43 -4.65 -8.69
C LYS A 186 -12.88 -3.20 -8.80
N LEU A 187 -13.03 -2.70 -10.01
CA LEU A 187 -13.36 -1.31 -10.28
C LEU A 187 -14.84 -0.98 -10.05
N GLU A 188 -15.68 -1.96 -10.06
CA GLU A 188 -17.06 -1.81 -9.59
C GLU A 188 -17.15 -1.86 -8.05
N GLY A 189 -16.02 -1.82 -7.37
CA GLY A 189 -15.95 -1.85 -5.92
C GLY A 189 -16.21 -3.22 -5.34
N ALA A 190 -15.99 -4.30 -6.11
CA ALA A 190 -16.30 -5.65 -5.66
C ALA A 190 -15.50 -6.08 -4.43
N ASP A 191 -14.26 -5.62 -4.29
CA ASP A 191 -13.45 -5.93 -3.12
C ASP A 191 -14.06 -5.37 -1.83
N TYR A 192 -14.77 -4.24 -1.91
CA TYR A 192 -15.44 -3.61 -0.78
C TYR A 192 -16.97 -3.67 -0.88
N SER A 193 -17.54 -3.73 -2.08
CA SER A 193 -18.97 -3.86 -2.29
C SER A 193 -19.51 -5.24 -1.93
N ASN A 194 -18.66 -6.26 -1.87
CA ASN A 194 -19.00 -7.59 -1.35
C ASN A 194 -19.61 -7.54 0.06
N HIS A 195 -19.44 -6.42 0.75
CA HIS A 195 -20.00 -6.18 2.08
C HIS A 195 -21.27 -5.33 2.05
N GLY A 196 -21.82 -5.06 0.87
CA GLY A 196 -23.01 -4.22 0.70
C GLY A 196 -22.74 -2.73 0.85
N ILE A 197 -21.46 -2.31 0.92
CA ILE A 197 -21.07 -0.92 1.08
C ILE A 197 -20.55 -0.41 -0.27
N GLN A 198 -21.18 0.64 -0.76
CA GLN A 198 -20.74 1.36 -1.94
C GLN A 198 -20.08 2.67 -1.54
N TYR A 199 -19.42 3.34 -2.48
CA TYR A 199 -18.73 4.59 -2.21
C TYR A 199 -19.11 5.67 -3.23
N PHE A 200 -18.85 6.92 -2.83
CA PHE A 200 -18.91 8.08 -3.69
C PHE A 200 -17.47 8.57 -3.95
N PRO A 201 -16.99 8.56 -5.18
CA PRO A 201 -15.68 9.10 -5.48
C PRO A 201 -15.67 10.62 -5.40
N ALA A 202 -14.68 11.18 -4.72
CA ALA A 202 -14.39 12.60 -4.75
C ALA A 202 -13.12 12.82 -5.56
N THR A 203 -13.22 13.48 -6.70
CA THR A 203 -12.08 13.73 -7.56
C THR A 203 -11.09 14.67 -6.89
N MET A 204 -9.87 14.21 -6.71
CA MET A 204 -8.77 15.00 -6.19
C MET A 204 -7.80 15.35 -7.31
N LEU A 205 -7.30 16.57 -7.29
CA LEU A 205 -6.27 17.00 -8.24
C LEU A 205 -4.90 16.60 -7.71
N SER A 206 -4.19 15.79 -8.47
CA SER A 206 -2.82 15.40 -8.15
C SER A 206 -1.91 16.64 -8.04
N GLY A 207 -0.98 16.61 -7.08
CA GLY A 207 -0.05 17.72 -6.84
C GLY A 207 -0.68 18.97 -6.20
N VAL A 208 -1.98 18.98 -5.97
CA VAL A 208 -2.66 20.07 -5.30
C VAL A 208 -2.54 19.92 -3.79
N LYS A 209 -2.32 21.03 -3.10
CA LYS A 209 -2.26 21.08 -1.64
C LYS A 209 -3.53 20.52 -1.00
N GLY A 210 -3.37 19.85 0.12
CA GLY A 210 -4.47 19.18 0.82
C GLY A 210 -5.65 20.09 1.09
N GLU A 211 -5.41 21.32 1.54
CA GLU A 211 -6.45 22.31 1.80
C GLU A 211 -7.23 22.73 0.54
N ALA A 212 -6.59 22.76 -0.64
CA ALA A 212 -7.26 23.09 -1.89
C ALA A 212 -8.32 22.06 -2.33
N ASN A 213 -8.25 20.83 -1.77
CA ASN A 213 -9.24 19.80 -2.01
C ASN A 213 -10.45 19.88 -1.06
N ARG A 214 -10.42 20.71 -0.02
CA ARG A 214 -11.51 20.82 0.98
C ARG A 214 -12.87 21.02 0.33
N ALA A 215 -12.97 21.95 -0.60
CA ALA A 215 -14.24 22.27 -1.26
C ALA A 215 -14.83 21.06 -2.03
N VAL A 216 -13.97 20.21 -2.61
CA VAL A 216 -14.41 19.01 -3.33
C VAL A 216 -15.07 18.03 -2.35
N PHE A 217 -14.44 17.77 -1.19
CA PHE A 217 -14.97 16.87 -0.20
C PHE A 217 -16.20 17.42 0.49
N GLU A 218 -16.24 18.71 0.77
CA GLU A 218 -17.42 19.37 1.33
C GLU A 218 -18.62 19.32 0.37
N GLU A 219 -18.40 19.52 -0.93
CA GLU A 219 -19.44 19.39 -1.94
C GLU A 219 -19.97 17.95 -2.01
N GLN A 220 -19.08 16.96 -2.04
CA GLN A 220 -19.50 15.56 -2.06
C GLN A 220 -20.26 15.17 -0.80
N ALA A 221 -19.80 15.58 0.37
CA ALA A 221 -20.48 15.34 1.63
C ALA A 221 -21.87 16.01 1.67
N ALA A 222 -21.97 17.25 1.24
CA ALA A 222 -23.26 17.96 1.17
C ALA A 222 -24.24 17.29 0.19
N ARG A 223 -23.74 16.89 -0.98
CA ARG A 223 -24.54 16.20 -2.01
C ARG A 223 -25.11 14.86 -1.52
N HIS A 224 -24.37 14.16 -0.69
CA HIS A 224 -24.71 12.81 -0.23
C HIS A 224 -25.00 12.72 1.27
N ALA A 225 -25.30 13.83 1.92
CA ALA A 225 -25.45 13.95 3.37
C ALA A 225 -26.39 12.93 4.01
N THR A 226 -27.43 12.49 3.30
CA THR A 226 -28.40 11.49 3.79
C THR A 226 -27.97 10.04 3.56
N MET A 227 -26.93 9.81 2.78
CA MET A 227 -26.54 8.47 2.32
C MET A 227 -25.14 8.04 2.76
N PHE A 228 -24.20 8.98 2.92
CA PHE A 228 -22.85 8.60 3.30
C PHE A 228 -22.71 8.40 4.81
N SER A 229 -21.92 7.41 5.18
CA SER A 229 -21.75 6.94 6.55
C SER A 229 -20.31 7.01 7.03
N GLY A 230 -19.39 7.46 6.19
CA GLY A 230 -17.99 7.62 6.54
C GLY A 230 -17.15 8.16 5.41
N ILE A 231 -15.94 8.54 5.74
CA ILE A 231 -14.90 8.89 4.78
C ILE A 231 -13.71 7.95 4.97
N THR A 232 -13.06 7.57 3.87
CA THR A 232 -11.83 6.80 3.91
C THR A 232 -10.79 7.38 2.97
N SER A 233 -9.53 7.13 3.25
CA SER A 233 -8.41 7.44 2.35
C SER A 233 -7.24 6.49 2.57
N ILE A 234 -6.29 6.53 1.64
CA ILE A 234 -4.97 5.93 1.86
C ILE A 234 -4.22 6.76 2.91
N GLY A 235 -3.36 6.12 3.68
CA GLY A 235 -2.61 6.73 4.77
C GLY A 235 -1.13 6.98 4.49
N TYR A 236 -0.72 7.03 3.23
CA TYR A 236 0.66 7.30 2.89
C TYR A 236 0.95 8.79 3.04
N ASP A 237 2.14 9.11 3.51
CA ASP A 237 2.58 10.49 3.73
C ASP A 237 3.54 10.96 2.64
N THR A 238 3.38 10.45 1.44
CA THR A 238 4.22 10.74 0.28
C THR A 238 3.58 11.78 -0.65
N PRO A 239 4.38 12.61 -1.33
CA PRO A 239 3.87 13.64 -2.23
C PRO A 239 3.00 13.09 -3.37
N GLY A 240 3.33 11.91 -3.88
CA GLY A 240 2.63 11.31 -5.01
C GLY A 240 1.18 10.95 -4.76
N TYR A 241 0.79 10.85 -3.50
CA TYR A 241 -0.60 10.58 -3.10
C TYR A 241 -1.36 11.81 -2.62
N GLY A 242 -0.80 13.00 -2.82
CA GLY A 242 -1.40 14.24 -2.33
C GLY A 242 -1.23 14.48 -0.83
N TYR A 243 -0.43 13.65 -0.15
CA TYR A 243 -0.17 13.73 1.29
C TYR A 243 1.16 14.40 1.64
N GLY A 244 1.92 14.85 0.64
CA GLY A 244 3.19 15.54 0.85
C GLY A 244 3.06 16.95 1.41
N ASP A 245 1.89 17.57 1.33
CA ASP A 245 1.58 18.86 1.93
C ASP A 245 1.28 18.64 3.42
N LYS A 246 2.23 19.03 4.26
CA LYS A 246 2.21 18.78 5.69
C LYS A 246 2.18 20.08 6.48
N ASP A 247 1.57 20.05 7.66
CA ASP A 247 1.64 21.14 8.60
C ASP A 247 2.99 21.21 9.34
N ALA A 248 3.12 22.15 10.27
CA ALA A 248 4.32 22.35 11.06
C ALA A 248 4.72 21.12 11.90
N ASP A 249 3.76 20.26 12.20
CA ASP A 249 3.98 19.04 12.99
C ASP A 249 4.29 17.82 12.10
N GLY A 250 4.36 18.01 10.79
CA GLY A 250 4.57 16.92 9.82
C GLY A 250 3.34 16.06 9.53
N THR A 251 2.15 16.50 9.94
CA THR A 251 0.89 15.79 9.68
C THR A 251 0.36 16.17 8.31
N PRO A 252 -0.05 15.21 7.46
CA PRO A 252 -0.64 15.49 6.17
C PRO A 252 -1.90 16.36 6.28
N ILE A 253 -1.93 17.48 5.60
CA ILE A 253 -3.05 18.44 5.64
C ILE A 253 -4.31 17.79 5.08
N LEU A 254 -4.21 17.00 4.02
CA LEU A 254 -5.36 16.31 3.45
C LEU A 254 -6.07 15.41 4.46
N GLN A 255 -5.35 14.70 5.31
CA GLN A 255 -5.98 13.86 6.34
C GLN A 255 -6.79 14.68 7.34
N LYS A 256 -6.27 15.85 7.76
CA LYS A 256 -7.02 16.78 8.62
C LYS A 256 -8.29 17.30 7.92
N VAL A 257 -8.18 17.64 6.65
CA VAL A 257 -9.33 18.07 5.83
C VAL A 257 -10.41 17.00 5.78
N LEU A 258 -10.03 15.75 5.55
CA LEU A 258 -10.96 14.62 5.49
C LEU A 258 -11.62 14.36 6.85
N ALA A 259 -10.86 14.44 7.94
CA ALA A 259 -11.37 14.33 9.29
C ALA A 259 -12.39 15.45 9.61
N ASP A 260 -12.05 16.70 9.31
CA ASP A 260 -12.94 17.84 9.52
C ASP A 260 -14.28 17.67 8.77
N VAL A 261 -14.20 17.25 7.50
CA VAL A 261 -15.41 17.01 6.70
C VAL A 261 -16.23 15.86 7.26
N ALA A 262 -15.61 14.75 7.65
CA ALA A 262 -16.30 13.61 8.25
C ALA A 262 -17.04 14.02 9.55
N HIS A 263 -16.32 14.67 10.44
CA HIS A 263 -16.87 15.06 11.76
C HIS A 263 -17.96 16.13 11.67
N LYS A 264 -17.90 17.01 10.64
CA LYS A 264 -18.99 17.96 10.37
C LYS A 264 -20.34 17.27 10.12
N TYR A 265 -20.32 16.04 9.63
CA TYR A 265 -21.51 15.22 9.35
C TYR A 265 -21.73 14.09 10.35
N ASP A 266 -20.96 14.08 11.44
CA ASP A 266 -21.03 13.06 12.48
C ASP A 266 -20.85 11.63 11.93
N VAL A 267 -19.84 11.47 11.08
CA VAL A 267 -19.44 10.19 10.48
C VAL A 267 -17.95 9.94 10.70
N PRO A 268 -17.51 8.67 10.79
CA PRO A 268 -16.12 8.35 11.03
C PRO A 268 -15.23 8.57 9.79
N TYR A 269 -13.95 8.88 10.05
CA TYR A 269 -12.89 8.88 9.08
C TYR A 269 -11.93 7.71 9.36
N VAL A 270 -11.83 6.78 8.40
CA VAL A 270 -10.99 5.59 8.48
C VAL A 270 -9.85 5.66 7.45
N VAL A 271 -8.63 5.42 7.90
CA VAL A 271 -7.43 5.46 7.05
C VAL A 271 -6.94 4.05 6.76
N ASP A 272 -6.76 3.73 5.49
CA ASP A 272 -6.03 2.55 5.03
C ASP A 272 -4.53 2.88 4.99
N ALA A 273 -3.80 2.38 5.97
CA ALA A 273 -2.37 2.57 6.14
C ALA A 273 -1.59 1.26 6.00
N ALA A 274 -1.98 0.43 5.03
CA ALA A 274 -1.43 -0.92 4.84
C ALA A 274 0.11 -0.98 4.71
N TRP A 275 0.73 0.11 4.31
CA TRP A 275 2.19 0.23 4.17
C TRP A 275 2.86 1.03 5.29
N CYS A 276 2.06 1.51 6.25
CA CYS A 276 2.56 2.32 7.34
C CYS A 276 2.75 1.49 8.62
N LEU A 277 3.52 2.04 9.54
CA LEU A 277 3.83 1.45 10.82
C LEU A 277 3.06 2.15 11.93
N PRO A 278 2.43 1.42 12.85
CA PRO A 278 1.93 2.01 14.07
C PRO A 278 3.10 2.56 14.91
N PHE A 279 2.84 3.58 15.73
CA PHE A 279 3.79 4.27 16.60
C PHE A 279 4.86 5.13 15.89
N VAL A 280 5.28 4.77 14.68
CA VAL A 280 6.31 5.48 13.89
C VAL A 280 5.68 6.32 12.79
N GLY A 281 4.55 5.89 12.24
CA GLY A 281 3.84 6.55 11.14
C GLY A 281 2.99 7.72 11.59
N HIS A 282 1.88 7.92 10.90
CA HIS A 282 0.95 9.00 11.20
C HIS A 282 0.41 8.88 12.63
N ASP A 283 0.56 9.95 13.39
CA ASP A 283 -0.01 10.01 14.73
C ASP A 283 -1.53 10.25 14.64
N ILE A 284 -2.31 9.25 14.98
CA ILE A 284 -3.77 9.31 14.93
C ILE A 284 -4.33 10.49 15.73
N ARG A 285 -3.66 10.91 16.80
CA ARG A 285 -4.05 12.06 17.63
C ARG A 285 -3.99 13.39 16.87
N LYS A 286 -3.15 13.45 15.82
CA LYS A 286 -2.90 14.65 15.02
C LYS A 286 -3.67 14.65 13.71
N THR A 287 -3.88 13.49 13.11
CA THR A 287 -4.59 13.36 11.83
C THR A 287 -6.09 13.60 11.95
N GLY A 288 -6.64 13.41 13.14
CA GLY A 288 -8.09 13.43 13.36
C GLY A 288 -8.82 12.17 12.90
N ALA A 289 -8.10 11.16 12.39
CA ALA A 289 -8.71 9.89 12.02
C ALA A 289 -9.37 9.21 13.23
N ASP A 290 -10.49 8.55 12.99
CA ASP A 290 -11.19 7.77 14.02
C ASP A 290 -10.62 6.36 14.12
N ALA A 291 -10.14 5.81 13.00
CA ALA A 291 -9.39 4.56 12.97
C ALA A 291 -8.36 4.56 11.83
N ILE A 292 -7.25 3.88 12.07
CA ILE A 292 -6.21 3.60 11.06
C ILE A 292 -5.99 2.08 11.02
N VAL A 293 -5.90 1.53 9.82
CA VAL A 293 -5.69 0.10 9.58
C VAL A 293 -4.29 -0.13 9.02
N TYR A 294 -3.51 -0.96 9.69
CA TYR A 294 -2.11 -1.28 9.33
C TYR A 294 -1.97 -2.74 8.89
N SER A 295 -0.95 -3.02 8.08
CA SER A 295 -0.48 -4.38 7.76
C SER A 295 0.89 -4.59 8.39
N LEU A 296 0.96 -5.45 9.41
CA LEU A 296 2.21 -5.66 10.16
C LEU A 296 3.17 -6.63 9.47
N ASP A 297 2.70 -7.40 8.51
CA ASP A 297 3.51 -8.34 7.71
C ASP A 297 4.30 -7.68 6.57
N LYS A 298 4.11 -6.39 6.36
CA LYS A 298 4.85 -5.61 5.35
C LYS A 298 6.09 -4.98 5.97
N ALA A 299 6.10 -3.68 6.19
CA ALA A 299 7.28 -2.95 6.64
C ALA A 299 7.79 -3.37 8.03
N SER A 300 6.95 -3.88 8.93
CA SER A 300 7.37 -4.32 10.26
C SER A 300 7.92 -5.75 10.32
N ALA A 301 7.87 -6.49 9.22
CA ALA A 301 8.35 -7.87 9.12
C ALA A 301 7.79 -8.80 10.23
N SER A 302 6.52 -8.63 10.54
CA SER A 302 5.76 -9.53 11.41
C SER A 302 5.24 -10.73 10.63
N SER A 303 4.79 -11.77 11.32
CA SER A 303 3.85 -12.73 10.75
C SER A 303 2.59 -12.04 10.25
N ILE A 304 1.85 -12.67 9.34
CA ILE A 304 0.63 -12.09 8.77
C ILE A 304 -0.32 -11.65 9.87
N CYS A 305 -0.55 -10.36 9.96
CA CYS A 305 -1.47 -9.73 10.90
C CYS A 305 -1.79 -8.31 10.45
N GLY A 306 -3.05 -7.95 10.47
CA GLY A 306 -3.53 -6.58 10.38
C GLY A 306 -3.82 -6.00 11.77
N MET A 307 -3.79 -4.69 11.88
CA MET A 307 -4.07 -3.98 13.12
C MET A 307 -4.95 -2.77 12.88
N ILE A 308 -6.08 -2.72 13.58
CA ILE A 308 -6.91 -1.52 13.63
C ILE A 308 -6.56 -0.79 14.90
N ILE A 309 -6.18 0.48 14.80
CA ILE A 309 -5.98 1.38 15.94
C ILE A 309 -6.93 2.55 15.78
N GLY A 310 -7.72 2.87 16.79
CA GLY A 310 -8.73 3.91 16.70
C GLY A 310 -9.16 4.45 18.05
N LYS A 311 -10.07 5.41 18.02
CA LYS A 311 -10.70 5.96 19.22
C LYS A 311 -11.49 4.88 19.95
N GLU A 312 -11.42 4.87 21.28
CA GLU A 312 -12.02 3.81 22.13
C GLU A 312 -13.52 3.61 21.85
N ASP A 313 -14.26 4.71 21.68
CA ASP A 313 -15.69 4.69 21.45
C ASP A 313 -16.10 4.02 20.13
N ILE A 314 -15.33 4.26 19.06
CA ILE A 314 -15.60 3.63 17.77
C ILE A 314 -15.03 2.21 17.70
N MET A 315 -13.91 1.94 18.37
CA MET A 315 -13.28 0.62 18.43
C MET A 315 -14.13 -0.44 19.11
N VAL A 316 -15.08 -0.04 19.93
CA VAL A 316 -16.09 -0.96 20.47
C VAL A 316 -16.82 -1.71 19.35
N ASN A 317 -17.12 -1.05 18.24
CA ASN A 317 -17.81 -1.67 17.10
C ASN A 317 -16.94 -2.73 16.43
N ALA A 318 -15.67 -2.42 16.18
CA ALA A 318 -14.72 -3.37 15.60
C ALA A 318 -14.52 -4.60 16.51
N ARG A 319 -14.30 -4.39 17.81
CA ARG A 319 -14.15 -5.49 18.76
C ARG A 319 -15.40 -6.35 18.87
N ARG A 320 -16.60 -5.77 18.80
CA ARG A 320 -17.85 -6.52 18.76
C ARG A 320 -17.97 -7.35 17.49
N ALA A 321 -17.64 -6.76 16.34
CA ALA A 321 -17.65 -7.48 15.07
C ALA A 321 -16.71 -8.67 15.06
N MET A 322 -15.56 -8.55 15.73
CA MET A 322 -14.54 -9.60 15.88
C MET A 322 -14.84 -10.56 17.05
N GLY A 323 -15.79 -10.27 17.93
CA GLY A 323 -16.05 -11.09 19.12
C GLY A 323 -15.13 -10.81 20.32
N PHE A 324 -14.31 -9.76 20.27
CA PHE A 324 -13.40 -9.35 21.36
C PHE A 324 -14.07 -8.48 22.44
N HIS A 325 -15.33 -8.59 22.62
CA HIS A 325 -16.03 -7.80 23.62
C HIS A 325 -16.26 -8.59 24.90
N GLY A 326 -15.99 -7.96 26.03
CA GLY A 326 -16.19 -8.53 27.38
C GLY A 326 -14.98 -9.33 27.86
N ASN A 327 -15.01 -9.65 29.15
CA ASN A 327 -13.94 -10.35 29.88
C ASN A 327 -13.91 -11.87 29.61
N ARG A 328 -14.28 -12.29 28.42
CA ARG A 328 -14.31 -13.71 28.11
C ARG A 328 -13.05 -14.07 27.34
N TYR A 329 -12.55 -15.19 27.64
CA TYR A 329 -11.36 -15.90 27.26
C TYR A 329 -10.85 -15.74 25.81
N GLY A 330 -10.75 -14.58 25.38
CA GLY A 330 -10.18 -14.24 24.11
C GLY A 330 -11.04 -14.73 23.00
N SER A 331 -10.93 -14.57 22.03
CA SER A 331 -11.46 -14.62 20.79
C SER A 331 -12.36 -15.78 20.71
N LEU A 332 -13.31 -15.75 20.34
CA LEU A 332 -13.42 -15.77 19.01
C LEU A 332 -14.17 -16.98 18.55
N SER A 333 -13.44 -17.94 18.09
CA SER A 333 -14.01 -19.16 17.53
C SER A 333 -14.82 -19.97 18.55
N SER A 334 -14.47 -19.93 19.82
CA SER A 334 -15.20 -20.60 20.89
C SER A 334 -16.54 -19.97 21.23
N TYR A 335 -16.70 -18.71 20.91
CA TYR A 335 -17.94 -17.95 21.09
C TYR A 335 -18.49 -17.43 19.77
N GLY A 336 -18.05 -18.01 18.69
CA GLY A 336 -18.12 -17.72 17.29
C GLY A 336 -19.45 -17.34 16.68
N LYS A 337 -20.04 -16.29 17.23
CA LYS A 337 -21.26 -15.69 16.69
C LYS A 337 -21.05 -14.25 16.26
N ALA A 338 -19.80 -13.79 16.24
CA ALA A 338 -19.46 -12.49 15.73
C ALA A 338 -19.38 -12.52 14.20
N VAL A 339 -19.80 -11.44 13.58
CA VAL A 339 -19.89 -11.35 12.10
C VAL A 339 -18.54 -11.55 11.44
N SER A 340 -17.47 -11.04 12.05
CA SER A 340 -16.12 -11.01 11.49
C SER A 340 -15.14 -12.01 12.13
N VAL A 341 -15.66 -13.04 12.79
CA VAL A 341 -14.83 -14.04 13.47
C VAL A 341 -13.84 -14.77 12.55
N ALA A 342 -14.14 -14.84 11.27
CA ALA A 342 -13.25 -15.43 10.24
C ALA A 342 -11.96 -14.63 10.05
N PHE A 343 -11.88 -13.41 10.56
CA PHE A 343 -10.72 -12.54 10.45
C PHE A 343 -9.79 -12.59 11.66
N ASP A 344 -9.96 -13.60 12.51
CA ASP A 344 -9.08 -13.87 13.65
C ASP A 344 -7.65 -14.14 13.18
N PRO A 345 -6.63 -13.41 13.70
CA PRO A 345 -5.24 -13.64 13.32
C PRO A 345 -4.64 -14.94 13.89
N GLY A 346 -5.31 -15.59 14.84
CA GLY A 346 -4.77 -16.73 15.55
C GLY A 346 -3.60 -16.37 16.49
N LYS A 347 -3.06 -17.37 17.15
CA LYS A 347 -1.97 -17.18 18.11
C LYS A 347 -0.68 -16.70 17.45
N GLU A 348 -0.35 -17.27 16.31
CA GLU A 348 0.86 -16.97 15.54
C GLU A 348 0.86 -15.52 15.06
N GLY A 349 -0.26 -15.05 14.52
CA GLY A 349 -0.42 -13.67 14.09
C GLY A 349 -0.31 -12.70 15.28
N LEU A 350 -0.96 -13.00 16.40
CA LEU A 350 -0.89 -12.18 17.61
C LEU A 350 0.53 -12.11 18.19
N CYS A 351 1.25 -13.23 18.22
CA CYS A 351 2.63 -13.25 18.69
C CYS A 351 3.55 -12.42 17.82
N GLY A 352 3.45 -12.56 16.49
CA GLY A 352 4.21 -11.75 15.56
C GLY A 352 3.90 -10.26 15.69
N ALA A 353 2.62 -9.91 15.78
CA ALA A 353 2.18 -8.52 15.98
C ALA A 353 2.75 -7.90 17.26
N ILE A 354 2.69 -8.62 18.39
CA ILE A 354 3.23 -8.15 19.67
C ILE A 354 4.73 -7.91 19.57
N ALA A 355 5.49 -8.86 19.00
CA ALA A 355 6.92 -8.72 18.86
C ALA A 355 7.29 -7.50 17.99
N ALA A 356 6.64 -7.36 16.83
CA ALA A 356 6.85 -6.21 15.95
C ALA A 356 6.47 -4.88 16.60
N MET A 357 5.30 -4.81 17.25
CA MET A 357 4.83 -3.58 17.91
C MET A 357 5.74 -3.16 19.08
N ARG A 358 6.32 -4.10 19.81
CA ARG A 358 7.32 -3.78 20.85
C ARG A 358 8.55 -3.09 20.25
N VAL A 359 9.06 -3.61 19.13
CA VAL A 359 10.19 -2.96 18.43
C VAL A 359 9.81 -1.58 17.94
N LEU A 360 8.65 -1.43 17.31
CA LEU A 360 8.17 -0.14 16.81
C LEU A 360 8.00 0.89 17.93
N LYS A 361 7.56 0.46 19.11
CA LYS A 361 7.35 1.31 20.26
C LYS A 361 8.65 1.66 20.99
N ASP A 362 9.48 0.67 21.26
CA ASP A 362 10.61 0.77 22.21
C ASP A 362 11.96 0.99 21.51
N LYS A 363 12.09 0.60 20.23
CA LYS A 363 13.32 0.66 19.43
C LYS A 363 13.05 1.01 17.97
N PRO A 364 12.32 2.11 17.69
CA PRO A 364 11.91 2.45 16.32
C PRO A 364 13.10 2.65 15.36
N GLU A 365 14.28 2.95 15.88
CA GLU A 365 15.49 3.12 15.08
C GLU A 365 15.90 1.85 14.31
N ILE A 366 15.53 0.66 14.76
CA ILE A 366 15.75 -0.58 14.02
C ILE A 366 15.03 -0.52 12.66
N MET A 367 13.86 0.14 12.61
CA MET A 367 13.09 0.28 11.39
C MET A 367 13.45 1.52 10.58
N THR A 368 13.89 2.61 11.24
CA THR A 368 14.09 3.91 10.57
C THR A 368 15.50 4.11 10.01
N LYS A 369 16.55 3.62 10.69
CA LYS A 369 17.94 3.72 10.19
C LYS A 369 18.17 3.07 8.81
N PRO A 370 17.63 1.89 8.51
CA PRO A 370 17.76 1.31 7.17
C PRO A 370 17.19 2.19 6.06
N VAL A 371 16.17 3.01 6.37
CA VAL A 371 15.58 3.96 5.41
C VAL A 371 16.58 5.06 5.03
N ASP A 372 17.34 5.57 5.98
CA ASP A 372 18.37 6.58 5.70
C ASP A 372 19.44 6.01 4.76
N ALA A 373 19.95 4.83 5.07
CA ALA A 373 20.96 4.16 4.24
C ALA A 373 20.43 3.80 2.84
N MET A 374 19.18 3.36 2.74
CA MET A 374 18.52 3.09 1.47
C MET A 374 18.36 4.38 0.65
N TYR A 375 17.94 5.48 1.27
CA TYR A 375 17.81 6.77 0.61
C TYR A 375 19.13 7.23 -0.01
N ASP A 376 20.22 7.14 0.74
CA ASP A 376 21.55 7.52 0.25
C ASP A 376 21.97 6.66 -0.95
N ILE A 377 21.70 5.35 -0.90
CA ILE A 377 21.96 4.42 -2.02
C ILE A 377 21.13 4.81 -3.25
N ILE A 378 19.84 5.09 -3.08
CA ILE A 378 18.97 5.49 -4.19
C ILE A 378 19.52 6.74 -4.87
N VAL A 379 19.81 7.79 -4.10
CA VAL A 379 20.31 9.05 -4.64
C VAL A 379 21.67 8.87 -5.33
N GLU A 380 22.57 8.07 -4.75
CA GLU A 380 23.88 7.80 -5.32
C GLU A 380 23.80 7.04 -6.65
N GLU A 381 23.03 5.93 -6.68
CA GLU A 381 22.94 5.07 -7.87
C GLU A 381 22.17 5.76 -9.01
N PHE A 382 21.12 6.54 -8.71
CA PHE A 382 20.40 7.33 -9.71
C PHE A 382 21.30 8.39 -10.36
N LYS A 383 22.12 9.08 -9.58
CA LYS A 383 23.10 10.04 -10.10
C LYS A 383 24.12 9.40 -11.06
N LYS A 384 24.44 8.12 -10.85
CA LYS A 384 25.39 7.38 -11.69
C LYS A 384 24.74 6.78 -12.93
N GLY A 385 23.49 6.30 -12.79
CA GLY A 385 22.86 5.44 -13.79
C GLY A 385 21.79 6.09 -14.66
N ILE A 386 21.30 7.28 -14.28
CA ILE A 386 20.32 8.03 -15.07
C ILE A 386 20.97 9.20 -15.77
N ALA A 387 20.63 9.40 -17.03
CA ALA A 387 21.13 10.53 -17.80
C ALA A 387 20.83 11.87 -17.12
N PRO A 388 21.78 12.82 -17.07
CA PRO A 388 21.63 14.08 -16.33
C PRO A 388 20.39 14.88 -16.73
N GLU A 389 19.96 14.82 -17.99
CA GLU A 389 18.77 15.51 -18.48
C GLU A 389 17.48 14.96 -17.85
N LEU A 390 17.39 13.64 -17.76
CA LEU A 390 16.25 12.99 -17.11
C LEU A 390 16.29 13.14 -15.59
N LEU A 391 17.49 13.06 -15.02
CA LEU A 391 17.68 13.14 -13.57
C LEU A 391 17.12 14.44 -12.98
N LYS A 392 17.12 15.54 -13.75
CA LYS A 392 16.53 16.83 -13.33
C LYS A 392 15.03 16.73 -13.04
N GLY A 393 14.34 15.78 -13.64
CA GLY A 393 12.92 15.55 -13.42
C GLY A 393 12.61 14.60 -12.28
N PHE A 394 13.63 14.10 -11.54
CA PHE A 394 13.42 13.25 -10.38
C PHE A 394 13.51 14.03 -9.07
N THR A 395 12.64 13.68 -8.15
CA THR A 395 12.77 14.07 -6.75
C THR A 395 12.73 12.82 -5.87
N PHE A 396 13.47 12.86 -4.77
CA PHE A 396 13.57 11.74 -3.83
C PHE A 396 13.12 12.20 -2.47
N THR A 397 12.18 11.47 -1.87
CA THR A 397 11.72 11.72 -0.51
C THR A 397 11.77 10.43 0.30
N LYS A 398 11.91 10.55 1.61
CA LYS A 398 11.85 9.41 2.52
C LYS A 398 10.73 9.57 3.54
N THR A 399 10.13 8.48 3.91
CA THR A 399 9.13 8.41 4.97
C THR A 399 9.46 7.29 5.92
N TYR A 400 9.57 7.63 7.20
CA TYR A 400 9.81 6.63 8.23
C TYR A 400 8.54 5.84 8.57
N GLY A 401 7.39 6.47 8.41
CA GLY A 401 6.10 5.84 8.68
C GLY A 401 5.83 4.60 7.86
N SER A 402 6.40 4.53 6.66
CA SER A 402 6.26 3.38 5.75
C SER A 402 7.58 2.63 5.52
N CYS A 403 8.64 2.98 6.21
CA CYS A 403 10.00 2.46 5.97
C CYS A 403 10.42 2.54 4.49
N ALA A 404 10.10 3.66 3.82
CA ALA A 404 10.19 3.75 2.39
C ALA A 404 10.85 5.04 1.90
N CYS A 405 11.24 4.99 0.62
CA CYS A 405 11.59 6.15 -0.19
C CYS A 405 10.65 6.22 -1.39
N GLU A 406 10.22 7.42 -1.73
CA GLU A 406 9.50 7.69 -2.95
C GLU A 406 10.46 8.30 -3.97
N ILE A 407 10.44 7.76 -5.18
CA ILE A 407 11.16 8.26 -6.33
C ILE A 407 10.12 8.87 -7.26
N ASN A 408 9.94 10.18 -7.20
CA ASN A 408 9.03 10.90 -8.06
C ASN A 408 9.72 11.26 -9.35
N TYR A 409 9.12 10.93 -10.50
CA TYR A 409 9.60 11.23 -11.84
C TYR A 409 8.59 12.03 -12.68
N GLU A 410 7.56 12.58 -12.05
CA GLU A 410 6.49 13.31 -12.73
C GLU A 410 7.01 14.52 -13.51
N HIS A 411 8.00 15.23 -12.97
CA HIS A 411 8.61 16.38 -13.62
C HIS A 411 9.43 16.05 -14.89
N THR A 412 9.63 14.77 -15.19
CA THR A 412 10.20 14.37 -16.49
C THR A 412 9.24 14.66 -17.66
N TRP A 413 7.96 14.92 -17.35
CA TRP A 413 6.91 15.27 -18.32
C TRP A 413 6.72 16.77 -18.52
N ASP A 414 7.45 17.60 -17.80
CA ASP A 414 7.32 19.04 -17.85
C ASP A 414 7.78 19.63 -19.19
N ASN A 415 7.32 20.84 -19.47
CA ASN A 415 7.75 21.62 -20.66
C ASN A 415 7.47 20.93 -22.01
N GLY A 416 6.42 20.12 -22.08
CA GLY A 416 6.04 19.39 -23.30
C GLY A 416 6.97 18.28 -23.70
N GLN A 417 7.87 17.86 -22.82
CA GLN A 417 8.70 16.69 -23.02
C GLN A 417 7.88 15.40 -22.79
N MET A 418 8.23 14.34 -23.47
CA MET A 418 7.77 13.01 -23.13
C MET A 418 8.68 12.46 -22.07
N GLY A 419 8.14 12.31 -20.85
CA GLY A 419 8.85 11.78 -19.72
C GLY A 419 8.90 10.26 -19.71
N ILE A 420 9.34 9.72 -18.60
CA ILE A 420 9.56 8.30 -18.40
C ILE A 420 8.22 7.55 -18.37
N PRO A 421 7.98 6.60 -19.29
CA PRO A 421 6.72 5.88 -19.37
C PRO A 421 6.79 4.53 -18.63
N ILE A 422 7.25 4.52 -17.38
CA ILE A 422 7.46 3.26 -16.65
C ILE A 422 6.13 2.60 -16.33
N PHE A 423 5.16 3.42 -15.94
CA PHE A 423 3.86 2.97 -15.50
C PHE A 423 2.82 4.04 -15.77
N SER A 424 1.71 3.64 -16.33
CA SER A 424 0.50 4.43 -16.38
C SER A 424 -0.68 3.57 -15.96
N ILE A 425 -1.76 4.22 -15.61
CA ILE A 425 -2.98 3.50 -15.28
C ILE A 425 -3.53 2.75 -16.49
N GLU A 426 -3.28 3.26 -17.68
CA GLU A 426 -3.60 2.61 -18.94
C GLU A 426 -2.79 1.33 -19.13
N ASP A 427 -1.54 1.30 -18.70
CA ASP A 427 -0.69 0.10 -18.75
C ASP A 427 -1.22 -0.98 -17.82
N MET A 428 -1.60 -0.64 -16.61
CA MET A 428 -2.23 -1.57 -15.69
C MET A 428 -3.53 -2.15 -16.29
N TYR A 429 -4.35 -1.31 -16.89
CA TYR A 429 -5.59 -1.73 -17.52
C TYR A 429 -5.42 -2.44 -18.85
N GLY A 430 -4.34 -2.13 -19.57
CA GLY A 430 -3.95 -2.81 -20.80
C GLY A 430 -3.33 -4.18 -20.57
N GLY A 431 -3.04 -4.53 -19.32
CA GLY A 431 -2.34 -5.77 -18.98
C GLY A 431 -0.84 -5.74 -19.34
N THR A 432 -0.26 -4.56 -19.46
CA THR A 432 1.14 -4.35 -19.84
C THR A 432 1.87 -3.63 -18.74
N ASN A 433 1.92 -4.19 -17.58
CA ASN A 433 2.64 -3.60 -16.47
C ASN A 433 4.16 -3.76 -16.67
N ILE A 434 4.74 -2.91 -17.52
CA ILE A 434 6.16 -2.95 -17.87
C ILE A 434 7.05 -2.89 -16.63
N PHE A 435 6.67 -2.10 -15.63
CA PHE A 435 7.42 -2.00 -14.39
C PHE A 435 7.45 -3.33 -13.62
N GLN A 436 6.29 -3.92 -13.36
CA GLN A 436 6.17 -5.15 -12.59
C GLN A 436 6.84 -6.32 -13.30
N GLU A 437 6.52 -6.49 -14.56
CA GLU A 437 7.02 -7.59 -15.37
C GLU A 437 8.51 -7.44 -15.70
N GLY A 438 8.99 -6.22 -15.90
CA GLY A 438 10.41 -5.94 -16.14
C GLY A 438 11.29 -6.27 -14.93
N ILE A 439 10.86 -5.88 -13.72
CA ILE A 439 11.54 -6.26 -12.47
C ILE A 439 11.42 -7.77 -12.24
N GLY A 440 10.25 -8.36 -12.48
CA GLY A 440 10.04 -9.81 -12.43
C GLY A 440 10.94 -10.59 -13.39
N ALA A 441 11.17 -10.09 -14.61
CA ALA A 441 12.09 -10.68 -15.58
C ALA A 441 13.55 -10.68 -15.11
N MET A 442 13.92 -9.77 -14.20
CA MET A 442 15.22 -9.76 -13.52
C MET A 442 15.30 -10.78 -12.37
N GLY A 443 14.18 -11.41 -11.99
CA GLY A 443 14.08 -12.34 -10.87
C GLY A 443 13.85 -11.68 -9.51
N MET A 444 13.60 -10.38 -9.48
CA MET A 444 13.34 -9.62 -8.26
C MET A 444 11.84 -9.44 -8.03
N ILE A 445 11.47 -9.19 -6.78
CA ILE A 445 10.10 -8.77 -6.44
C ILE A 445 9.96 -7.28 -6.72
N PRO A 446 8.99 -6.88 -7.54
CA PRO A 446 8.72 -5.48 -7.80
C PRO A 446 8.08 -4.79 -6.58
N THR A 447 7.99 -3.48 -6.66
CA THR A 447 7.25 -2.67 -5.71
C THR A 447 6.07 -2.00 -6.40
N ILE A 448 5.45 -1.07 -5.70
CA ILE A 448 4.37 -0.25 -6.23
C ILE A 448 5.00 0.90 -7.04
N ALA A 449 4.59 1.04 -8.27
CA ALA A 449 4.91 2.19 -9.11
C ALA A 449 3.64 2.71 -9.77
N TYR A 450 3.48 4.01 -9.76
CA TYR A 450 2.34 4.70 -10.34
C TYR A 450 2.81 5.77 -11.29
N ASP A 451 1.84 6.34 -11.97
CA ASP A 451 2.06 7.47 -12.87
C ASP A 451 2.78 8.60 -12.11
N GLY A 452 4.06 8.68 -12.29
CA GLY A 452 4.93 9.68 -11.67
C GLY A 452 5.69 9.25 -10.42
N ASN A 453 5.39 8.10 -9.81
CA ASN A 453 6.01 7.69 -8.54
C ASN A 453 6.41 6.22 -8.50
N ILE A 454 7.57 5.94 -7.92
CA ILE A 454 8.02 4.59 -7.56
C ILE A 454 8.27 4.57 -6.06
N TYR A 455 7.72 3.59 -5.39
CA TYR A 455 7.76 3.45 -3.94
C TYR A 455 8.69 2.30 -3.57
N VAL A 456 9.85 2.60 -2.96
CA VAL A 456 10.84 1.59 -2.57
C VAL A 456 10.89 1.50 -1.06
N SER A 457 10.81 0.30 -0.50
CA SER A 457 10.90 0.08 0.94
C SER A 457 11.91 -1.01 1.29
N THR A 458 12.45 -0.95 2.51
CA THR A 458 13.36 -1.96 3.05
C THR A 458 12.61 -3.25 3.38
N GLY A 459 13.24 -4.39 3.22
CA GLY A 459 12.68 -5.72 3.50
C GLY A 459 13.02 -6.71 2.38
N LEU A 460 12.27 -7.79 2.26
CA LEU A 460 12.45 -8.86 1.25
C LEU A 460 13.93 -9.15 0.93
N ASN A 461 14.66 -9.61 1.96
CA ASN A 461 16.10 -9.93 1.88
C ASN A 461 17.04 -8.76 1.56
N THR A 462 16.58 -7.51 1.62
CA THR A 462 17.45 -6.33 1.66
C THR A 462 17.84 -5.93 3.10
N LEU A 463 17.21 -6.56 4.09
CA LEU A 463 17.59 -6.53 5.50
C LEU A 463 18.15 -7.88 5.91
N ASP A 464 19.06 -7.89 6.89
CA ASP A 464 19.49 -9.10 7.57
C ASP A 464 18.49 -9.50 8.67
N ASP A 465 18.78 -10.61 9.36
CA ASP A 465 17.90 -11.18 10.38
C ASP A 465 17.79 -10.30 11.64
N THR A 466 18.67 -9.31 11.81
CA THR A 466 18.61 -8.31 12.87
C THR A 466 17.81 -7.07 12.50
N GLY A 467 17.48 -6.91 11.21
CA GLY A 467 16.81 -5.76 10.64
C GLY A 467 17.76 -4.67 10.10
N ALA A 468 19.07 -4.94 10.06
CA ALA A 468 20.02 -4.01 9.46
C ALA A 468 20.01 -4.12 7.92
N LEU A 469 20.20 -2.97 7.23
CA LEU A 469 20.27 -2.96 5.77
C LEU A 469 21.49 -3.75 5.27
N ILE A 470 21.31 -4.54 4.21
CA ILE A 470 22.38 -5.18 3.43
C ILE A 470 22.66 -4.26 2.22
N PRO A 471 23.67 -3.36 2.28
CA PRO A 471 23.85 -2.30 1.30
C PRO A 471 24.04 -2.81 -0.12
N GLU A 472 24.82 -3.89 -0.26
CA GLU A 472 25.13 -4.45 -1.60
C GLU A 472 23.87 -5.00 -2.27
N ARG A 473 23.01 -5.65 -1.51
CA ARG A 473 21.76 -6.22 -2.05
C ARG A 473 20.77 -5.10 -2.42
N MET A 474 20.70 -4.05 -1.61
CA MET A 474 19.91 -2.85 -1.93
C MET A 474 20.47 -2.15 -3.19
N ARG A 475 21.81 -2.03 -3.34
CA ARG A 475 22.42 -1.48 -4.55
C ARG A 475 22.06 -2.27 -5.80
N LEU A 476 22.08 -3.59 -5.73
CA LEU A 476 21.65 -4.44 -6.84
C LEU A 476 20.19 -4.20 -7.22
N ALA A 477 19.30 -4.10 -6.24
CA ALA A 477 17.89 -3.81 -6.49
C ALA A 477 17.68 -2.46 -7.19
N ILE A 478 18.37 -1.41 -6.72
CA ILE A 478 18.29 -0.07 -7.32
C ILE A 478 18.92 -0.02 -8.71
N ARG A 479 20.02 -0.70 -8.94
CA ARG A 479 20.62 -0.80 -10.29
C ARG A 479 19.70 -1.53 -11.27
N GLY A 480 19.00 -2.57 -10.81
CA GLY A 480 17.96 -3.24 -11.60
C GLY A 480 16.82 -2.29 -11.97
N LEU A 481 16.35 -1.49 -11.03
CA LEU A 481 15.35 -0.46 -11.29
C LEU A 481 15.83 0.56 -12.33
N ILE A 482 17.07 1.05 -12.20
CA ILE A 482 17.67 2.00 -13.14
C ILE A 482 17.80 1.37 -14.53
N ALA A 483 18.23 0.11 -14.63
CA ALA A 483 18.31 -0.60 -15.89
C ALA A 483 16.92 -0.69 -16.57
N LEU A 484 15.88 -1.02 -15.83
CA LEU A 484 14.51 -1.01 -16.35
C LEU A 484 14.10 0.37 -16.88
N ILE A 485 14.38 1.44 -16.14
CA ILE A 485 14.10 2.81 -16.56
C ILE A 485 14.80 3.11 -17.90
N ASN A 486 16.08 2.83 -17.99
CA ASN A 486 16.87 3.09 -19.19
C ASN A 486 16.40 2.26 -20.40
N ILE A 487 16.13 0.97 -20.21
CA ILE A 487 15.57 0.10 -21.25
C ILE A 487 14.22 0.62 -21.73
N THR A 488 13.35 1.01 -20.82
CA THR A 488 12.04 1.55 -21.16
C THR A 488 12.16 2.87 -21.91
N CYS A 489 13.04 3.78 -21.47
CA CYS A 489 13.32 5.04 -22.17
C CYS A 489 13.87 4.84 -23.59
N LYS A 490 14.74 3.84 -23.79
CA LYS A 490 15.26 3.44 -25.11
C LYS A 490 14.11 3.05 -26.04
N TYR A 491 13.25 2.14 -25.62
CA TYR A 491 12.12 1.68 -26.45
C TYR A 491 11.02 2.74 -26.59
N ALA A 492 10.88 3.62 -25.64
CA ALA A 492 10.01 4.79 -25.74
C ALA A 492 10.55 5.88 -26.69
N GLY A 493 11.79 5.75 -27.15
CA GLY A 493 12.45 6.76 -28.01
C GLY A 493 12.73 8.09 -27.28
N ILE A 494 12.86 8.06 -25.97
CA ILE A 494 13.25 9.21 -25.14
C ILE A 494 14.75 9.36 -25.12
N MET A 495 15.47 8.24 -25.14
CA MET A 495 16.93 8.16 -25.22
C MET A 495 17.34 7.29 -26.41
N ASP A 496 18.56 7.54 -26.94
CA ASP A 496 19.18 6.70 -27.97
C ASP A 496 19.78 5.44 -27.36
#